data_bed82758f725a4dbafcd774fdcd30987
#
_entry.id   bed82758f725a4dbafcd774fdcd30987
#
_cell.length_a   1.000
_cell.length_b   1.000
_cell.length_c   1.000
_cell.angle_alpha   90.00
_cell.angle_beta   90.00
_cell.angle_gamma   90.00
#
_symmetry.space_group_name_H-M   'P 1'
#
loop_
_entity.id
_entity.type
_entity.pdbx_description
1 polymer ?
#
loop_
_entity_poly.entity_id
_entity_poly.type
_entity_poly.pdbx_seq_one_letter_code
_entity_poly.pdbx_strand_id
1 'polypeptide(L)'
;MAIAAPARGEDIHQLARAVDEHYNHLRSLQSDFTEIYRGDGLERVESGTLWLKKPRKMRWEYRSPKEKLFISDGRIVWFYLPEERQLRKTEFRKLDDLRSPLAFLLGKTKLENELQGLSKVVDQAPVTAGNILLRGIPQAMAGPTNEVQLEITPADQIVRIVLLEADGATTEFRFTGWKENVELSDSSFQFTPPPGVETVEGELGP
;
A
#
# COMPACT_ATOMS: atom_id res chain seq x y z
N MET A 1 -18.80 36.13 11.68
CA MET A 1 -17.51 36.15 10.98
C MET A 1 -16.96 34.75 11.04
N ALA A 2 -16.99 34.06 9.93
CA ALA A 2 -16.37 32.70 9.83
C ALA A 2 -14.86 32.95 9.55
N ILE A 3 -14.01 32.48 10.46
CA ILE A 3 -12.57 32.48 10.24
C ILE A 3 -12.31 31.30 9.30
N ALA A 4 -12.00 31.59 8.05
CA ALA A 4 -11.50 30.57 7.12
C ALA A 4 -10.18 30.04 7.69
N ALA A 5 -10.13 28.74 7.97
CA ALA A 5 -8.87 28.06 8.26
C ALA A 5 -7.92 28.28 7.07
N PRO A 6 -6.62 28.58 7.29
CA PRO A 6 -5.68 28.73 6.21
C PRO A 6 -5.63 27.43 5.39
N ALA A 7 -5.72 27.57 4.07
CA ALA A 7 -5.61 26.45 3.15
C ALA A 7 -4.23 25.78 3.35
N ARG A 8 -4.23 24.63 3.99
CA ARG A 8 -3.07 23.74 4.24
C ARG A 8 -2.67 23.09 2.91
N GLY A 9 -2.13 23.80 1.97
CA GLY A 9 -2.00 23.18 0.66
C GLY A 9 -0.96 23.75 -0.29
N GLU A 10 -0.16 24.69 0.12
CA GLU A 10 0.79 25.32 -0.80
C GLU A 10 2.21 24.76 -0.74
N ASP A 11 2.64 24.15 0.37
CA ASP A 11 3.98 23.58 0.50
C ASP A 11 3.94 22.04 0.48
N ILE A 12 4.29 21.47 -0.68
CA ILE A 12 4.37 20.01 -0.90
C ILE A 12 5.33 19.36 0.10
N HIS A 13 6.43 20.04 0.44
CA HIS A 13 7.41 19.53 1.40
C HIS A 13 6.82 19.47 2.82
N GLN A 14 5.97 20.41 3.16
CA GLN A 14 5.27 20.39 4.45
C GLN A 14 4.24 19.25 4.49
N LEU A 15 3.48 19.07 3.40
CA LEU A 15 2.52 17.96 3.30
C LEU A 15 3.22 16.60 3.37
N ALA A 16 4.31 16.42 2.62
CA ALA A 16 5.09 15.18 2.64
C ALA A 16 5.61 14.86 4.06
N ARG A 17 6.15 15.86 4.76
CA ARG A 17 6.59 15.68 6.15
C ARG A 17 5.44 15.35 7.10
N ALA A 18 4.26 15.94 6.93
CA ALA A 18 3.10 15.64 7.77
C ALA A 18 2.63 14.19 7.56
N VAL A 19 2.58 13.70 6.32
CA VAL A 19 2.29 12.30 6.00
C VAL A 19 3.34 11.37 6.62
N ASP A 20 4.62 11.66 6.43
CA ASP A 20 5.71 10.85 7.01
C ASP A 20 5.60 10.79 8.54
N GLU A 21 5.32 11.92 9.19
CA GLU A 21 5.15 12.00 10.63
C GLU A 21 3.93 11.21 11.10
N HIS A 22 2.80 11.34 10.41
CA HIS A 22 1.58 10.56 10.69
C HIS A 22 1.88 9.06 10.68
N TYR A 23 2.42 8.55 9.56
CA TYR A 23 2.71 7.12 9.45
C TYR A 23 3.83 6.64 10.38
N ASN A 24 4.83 7.47 10.68
CA ASN A 24 5.91 7.10 11.60
C ASN A 24 5.41 6.89 13.03
N HIS A 25 4.38 7.60 13.47
CA HIS A 25 3.79 7.47 14.81
C HIS A 25 2.81 6.28 14.93
N LEU A 26 2.30 5.74 13.85
CA LEU A 26 1.43 4.56 13.90
C LEU A 26 2.18 3.33 14.40
N ARG A 27 1.57 2.59 15.30
CA ARG A 27 2.03 1.26 15.76
C ARG A 27 1.35 0.14 15.00
N SER A 28 0.11 0.35 14.65
CA SER A 28 -0.72 -0.61 13.91
C SER A 28 -1.80 0.12 13.10
N LEU A 29 -2.31 -0.57 12.10
CA LEU A 29 -3.33 -0.06 11.20
C LEU A 29 -4.20 -1.22 10.74
N GLN A 30 -5.50 -0.99 10.64
CA GLN A 30 -6.45 -1.84 9.93
C GLN A 30 -7.21 -1.00 8.93
N SER A 31 -7.41 -1.52 7.73
CA SER A 31 -8.22 -0.88 6.69
C SER A 31 -8.82 -1.94 5.77
N ASP A 32 -10.00 -1.68 5.23
CA ASP A 32 -10.47 -2.39 4.06
C ASP A 32 -9.81 -1.79 2.82
N PHE A 33 -9.57 -2.62 1.81
CA PHE A 33 -8.98 -2.17 0.55
C PHE A 33 -9.77 -2.70 -0.65
N THR A 34 -9.69 -1.94 -1.74
CA THR A 34 -10.03 -2.37 -3.09
C THR A 34 -8.81 -2.13 -3.97
N GLU A 35 -8.38 -3.17 -4.65
CA GLU A 35 -7.33 -3.14 -5.67
C GLU A 35 -7.97 -3.23 -7.05
N ILE A 36 -7.61 -2.33 -7.95
CA ILE A 36 -8.13 -2.27 -9.31
C ILE A 36 -6.93 -2.27 -10.26
N TYR A 37 -6.75 -3.36 -10.97
CA TYR A 37 -5.79 -3.46 -12.06
C TYR A 37 -6.46 -3.14 -13.40
N ARG A 38 -5.80 -2.34 -14.24
CA ARG A 38 -6.20 -2.05 -15.62
C ARG A 38 -4.99 -2.17 -16.53
N GLY A 39 -5.03 -3.10 -17.46
CA GLY A 39 -3.96 -3.31 -18.43
C GLY A 39 -4.38 -4.32 -19.49
N ASP A 40 -3.79 -4.25 -20.67
CA ASP A 40 -4.05 -5.18 -21.79
C ASP A 40 -5.53 -5.35 -22.15
N GLY A 41 -6.33 -4.27 -21.98
CA GLY A 41 -7.78 -4.31 -22.21
C GLY A 41 -8.57 -5.05 -21.12
N LEU A 42 -7.95 -5.43 -20.03
CA LEU A 42 -8.57 -6.11 -18.89
C LEU A 42 -8.72 -5.15 -17.70
N GLU A 43 -9.81 -5.32 -16.96
CA GLU A 43 -9.97 -4.75 -15.63
C GLU A 43 -10.19 -5.90 -14.62
N ARG A 44 -9.40 -5.90 -13.55
CA ARG A 44 -9.56 -6.84 -12.43
C ARG A 44 -9.75 -6.04 -11.15
N VAL A 45 -10.82 -6.34 -10.44
CA VAL A 45 -11.13 -5.72 -9.15
C VAL A 45 -11.06 -6.79 -8.06
N GLU A 46 -10.23 -6.53 -7.07
CA GLU A 46 -10.05 -7.39 -5.92
C GLU A 46 -10.27 -6.58 -4.64
N SER A 47 -10.74 -7.22 -3.57
CA SER A 47 -10.98 -6.52 -2.32
C SER A 47 -10.75 -7.43 -1.10
N GLY A 48 -10.49 -6.78 0.02
CA GLY A 48 -10.23 -7.48 1.26
C GLY A 48 -9.94 -6.55 2.43
N THR A 49 -9.21 -7.06 3.41
CA THR A 49 -8.80 -6.30 4.59
C THR A 49 -7.29 -6.38 4.78
N LEU A 50 -6.71 -5.26 5.16
CA LEU A 50 -5.31 -5.09 5.48
C LEU A 50 -5.13 -4.88 6.98
N TRP A 51 -4.15 -5.56 7.57
CA TRP A 51 -3.63 -5.28 8.91
C TRP A 51 -2.13 -5.05 8.83
N LEU A 52 -1.68 -3.97 9.43
CA LEU A 52 -0.27 -3.65 9.59
C LEU A 52 0.06 -3.52 11.08
N LYS A 53 1.19 -4.07 11.49
CA LYS A 53 1.74 -3.89 12.84
C LYS A 53 3.25 -3.72 12.75
N LYS A 54 3.75 -2.62 13.27
CA LYS A 54 5.19 -2.38 13.31
C LYS A 54 5.88 -3.26 14.37
N PRO A 55 7.11 -3.66 14.09
CA PRO A 55 7.84 -3.55 12.84
C PRO A 55 7.50 -4.70 11.87
N ARG A 56 7.33 -4.41 10.59
CA ARG A 56 7.36 -5.37 9.46
C ARG A 56 6.27 -6.46 9.43
N LYS A 57 5.29 -6.43 10.33
CA LYS A 57 4.18 -7.38 10.32
C LYS A 57 3.06 -6.85 9.46
N MET A 58 2.57 -7.67 8.54
CA MET A 58 1.45 -7.33 7.68
C MET A 58 0.63 -8.57 7.36
N ARG A 59 -0.65 -8.35 7.10
CA ARG A 59 -1.59 -9.35 6.62
C ARG A 59 -2.53 -8.69 5.64
N TRP A 60 -2.51 -9.13 4.39
CA TRP A 60 -3.47 -8.79 3.36
C TRP A 60 -4.32 -10.01 3.09
N GLU A 61 -5.59 -9.88 3.37
CA GLU A 61 -6.56 -10.94 3.17
C GLU A 61 -7.55 -10.52 2.11
N TYR A 62 -7.33 -11.02 0.90
CA TYR A 62 -8.23 -10.86 -0.23
C TYR A 62 -9.41 -11.81 -0.05
N ARG A 63 -10.62 -11.31 -0.29
CA ARG A 63 -11.86 -12.07 -0.16
C ARG A 63 -12.65 -12.16 -1.46
N SER A 64 -12.46 -11.23 -2.37
CA SER A 64 -13.20 -11.15 -3.62
C SER A 64 -12.27 -10.76 -4.76
N PRO A 65 -12.43 -11.33 -5.97
CA PRO A 65 -13.31 -12.45 -6.31
C PRO A 65 -12.78 -13.80 -5.82
N LYS A 66 -11.49 -13.87 -5.48
CA LYS A 66 -10.79 -15.07 -5.02
C LYS A 66 -10.07 -14.81 -3.71
N GLU A 67 -10.02 -15.83 -2.87
CA GLU A 67 -9.25 -15.76 -1.65
C GLU A 67 -7.75 -15.83 -1.95
N LYS A 68 -7.00 -14.88 -1.39
CA LYS A 68 -5.54 -14.85 -1.38
C LYS A 68 -5.09 -14.34 -0.02
N LEU A 69 -3.96 -14.82 0.45
CA LEU A 69 -3.40 -14.35 1.70
C LEU A 69 -1.94 -13.98 1.50
N PHE A 70 -1.63 -12.72 1.72
CA PHE A 70 -0.26 -12.26 1.86
C PHE A 70 -0.03 -11.92 3.33
N ILE A 71 0.97 -12.57 3.94
CA ILE A 71 1.23 -12.41 5.37
C ILE A 71 2.73 -12.32 5.64
N SER A 72 3.13 -11.46 6.56
CA SER A 72 4.51 -11.35 7.07
C SER A 72 4.52 -11.32 8.59
N ASP A 73 5.38 -12.12 9.19
CA ASP A 73 5.68 -12.09 10.62
C ASP A 73 6.82 -11.10 10.97
N GLY A 74 7.37 -10.41 9.95
CA GLY A 74 8.50 -9.50 10.05
C GLY A 74 9.85 -10.14 9.69
N ARG A 75 9.90 -11.45 9.44
CA ARG A 75 11.09 -12.22 9.03
C ARG A 75 10.83 -13.00 7.75
N ILE A 76 9.70 -13.67 7.67
CA ILE A 76 9.25 -14.49 6.56
C ILE A 76 7.98 -13.88 5.99
N VAL A 77 7.82 -14.02 4.70
CA VAL A 77 6.63 -13.66 3.96
C VAL A 77 6.07 -14.90 3.28
N TRP A 78 4.78 -15.05 3.38
CA TRP A 78 4.00 -16.08 2.73
C TRP A 78 2.96 -15.44 1.81
N PHE A 79 2.85 -15.96 0.61
CA PHE A 79 1.77 -15.68 -0.32
C PHE A 79 1.04 -16.99 -0.62
N TYR A 80 -0.18 -17.11 -0.14
CA TYR A 80 -0.97 -18.31 -0.22
C TYR A 80 -2.17 -18.12 -1.13
N LEU A 81 -2.33 -19.04 -2.07
CA LEU A 81 -3.43 -19.16 -3.01
C LEU A 81 -4.23 -20.43 -2.70
N PRO A 82 -5.33 -20.33 -1.92
CA PRO A 82 -6.08 -21.50 -1.46
C PRO A 82 -6.62 -22.36 -2.57
N GLU A 83 -7.21 -21.76 -3.62
CA GLU A 83 -7.79 -22.48 -4.75
C GLU A 83 -6.76 -23.31 -5.53
N GLU A 84 -5.53 -22.80 -5.64
CA GLU A 84 -4.43 -23.44 -6.34
C GLU A 84 -3.62 -24.36 -5.45
N ARG A 85 -3.88 -24.38 -4.14
CA ARG A 85 -3.08 -25.06 -3.11
C ARG A 85 -1.59 -24.71 -3.21
N GLN A 86 -1.29 -23.50 -3.65
CA GLN A 86 0.07 -22.98 -3.79
C GLN A 86 0.43 -22.05 -2.65
N LEU A 87 1.64 -22.21 -2.16
CA LEU A 87 2.27 -21.33 -1.20
C LEU A 87 3.62 -20.88 -1.74
N ARG A 88 3.81 -19.58 -1.85
CA ARG A 88 5.14 -19.00 -2.10
C ARG A 88 5.67 -18.45 -0.79
N LYS A 89 6.95 -18.66 -0.54
CA LYS A 89 7.62 -18.24 0.69
C LYS A 89 8.94 -17.56 0.36
N THR A 90 9.19 -16.42 1.01
CA THR A 90 10.45 -15.69 0.89
C THR A 90 10.83 -15.01 2.19
N GLU A 91 12.05 -14.52 2.30
CA GLU A 91 12.47 -13.71 3.43
C GLU A 91 11.99 -12.26 3.27
N PHE A 92 11.57 -11.62 4.39
CA PHE A 92 11.11 -10.23 4.37
C PHE A 92 12.14 -9.26 3.76
N ARG A 93 13.43 -9.47 4.01
CA ARG A 93 14.49 -8.62 3.44
C ARG A 93 14.52 -8.61 1.90
N LYS A 94 14.06 -9.69 1.28
CA LYS A 94 13.93 -9.79 -0.19
C LYS A 94 12.70 -9.04 -0.71
N LEU A 95 11.75 -8.66 0.17
CA LEU A 95 10.65 -7.78 -0.17
C LEU A 95 11.06 -6.33 -0.35
N ASP A 96 12.14 -5.89 0.29
CA ASP A 96 12.69 -4.54 0.06
C ASP A 96 13.11 -4.39 -1.42
N ASP A 97 13.42 -5.50 -2.10
CA ASP A 97 13.63 -5.56 -3.56
C ASP A 97 12.31 -5.68 -4.35
N LEU A 98 11.19 -6.08 -3.72
CA LEU A 98 9.88 -6.28 -4.36
C LEU A 98 9.01 -5.02 -4.39
N ARG A 99 9.56 -3.85 -4.03
CA ARG A 99 9.07 -2.55 -4.45
C ARG A 99 7.57 -2.34 -4.18
N SER A 100 7.13 -2.69 -2.97
CA SER A 100 5.72 -2.62 -2.61
C SER A 100 5.28 -1.18 -2.32
N PRO A 101 4.14 -0.71 -2.87
CA PRO A 101 3.51 0.55 -2.46
C PRO A 101 3.16 0.59 -0.98
N LEU A 102 3.20 -0.57 -0.31
CA LEU A 102 3.01 -0.74 1.13
C LEU A 102 4.11 -0.13 1.98
N ALA A 103 5.29 0.10 1.42
CA ALA A 103 6.37 0.77 2.15
C ALA A 103 5.93 2.13 2.68
N PHE A 104 5.11 2.86 1.93
CA PHE A 104 4.54 4.13 2.37
C PHE A 104 3.62 3.96 3.58
N LEU A 105 2.80 2.92 3.60
CA LEU A 105 1.89 2.64 4.72
C LEU A 105 2.62 2.11 5.96
N LEU A 106 3.80 1.52 5.79
CA LEU A 106 4.61 1.03 6.92
C LEU A 106 5.38 2.13 7.65
N GLY A 107 5.37 3.36 7.12
CA GLY A 107 6.00 4.52 7.76
C GLY A 107 7.49 4.36 8.02
N LYS A 108 8.23 3.75 7.09
CA LYS A 108 9.68 3.60 7.18
C LYS A 108 10.43 4.56 6.28
N THR A 109 9.70 5.19 5.40
CA THR A 109 10.22 5.95 4.29
C THR A 109 9.91 7.42 4.47
N LYS A 110 10.69 8.25 3.82
CA LYS A 110 10.38 9.66 3.62
C LYS A 110 9.88 9.81 2.21
N LEU A 111 8.68 10.32 2.01
CA LEU A 111 8.06 10.45 0.69
C LEU A 111 8.98 11.15 -0.31
N GLU A 112 9.68 12.20 0.13
CA GLU A 112 10.63 12.94 -0.72
C GLU A 112 11.85 12.12 -1.13
N ASN A 113 12.24 11.12 -0.35
CA ASN A 113 13.36 10.24 -0.69
C ASN A 113 12.90 9.08 -1.58
N GLU A 114 11.64 8.66 -1.44
CA GLU A 114 11.09 7.54 -2.19
C GLU A 114 10.53 7.95 -3.56
N LEU A 115 10.01 9.19 -3.64
CA LEU A 115 9.38 9.74 -4.83
C LEU A 115 10.19 10.92 -5.37
N GLN A 116 10.95 10.70 -6.43
CA GLN A 116 11.67 11.76 -7.12
C GLN A 116 10.69 12.69 -7.86
N GLY A 117 10.94 13.99 -7.82
CA GLY A 117 10.10 14.97 -8.50
C GLY A 117 8.69 15.09 -7.90
N LEU A 118 8.57 14.87 -6.59
CA LEU A 118 7.29 14.98 -5.88
C LEU A 118 6.59 16.30 -6.22
N SER A 119 5.37 16.21 -6.70
CA SER A 119 4.59 17.37 -7.15
C SER A 119 3.10 17.15 -6.92
N LYS A 120 2.34 18.27 -6.86
CA LYS A 120 0.88 18.23 -6.79
C LYS A 120 0.30 17.94 -8.16
N VAL A 121 -0.66 17.03 -8.23
CA VAL A 121 -1.44 16.82 -9.45
C VAL A 121 -2.50 17.91 -9.54
N VAL A 122 -2.47 18.69 -10.62
CA VAL A 122 -3.39 19.84 -10.83
C VAL A 122 -4.34 19.62 -12.00
N ASP A 123 -4.05 18.63 -12.82
CA ASP A 123 -4.80 18.27 -14.03
C ASP A 123 -5.85 17.18 -13.78
N GLN A 124 -5.91 16.65 -12.57
CA GLN A 124 -6.90 15.67 -12.12
C GLN A 124 -7.51 16.11 -10.79
N ALA A 125 -8.80 15.86 -10.61
CA ALA A 125 -9.45 16.03 -9.30
C ALA A 125 -9.23 14.79 -8.42
N PRO A 126 -9.07 14.94 -7.10
CA PRO A 126 -9.12 13.82 -6.18
C PRO A 126 -10.48 13.12 -6.23
N VAL A 127 -10.53 11.84 -5.90
CA VAL A 127 -11.79 11.09 -5.81
C VAL A 127 -12.70 11.66 -4.74
N THR A 128 -12.11 12.11 -3.63
CA THR A 128 -12.85 12.77 -2.56
C THR A 128 -12.51 14.25 -2.51
N ALA A 129 -13.54 15.10 -2.57
CA ALA A 129 -13.36 16.55 -2.49
C ALA A 129 -12.65 16.95 -1.18
N GLY A 130 -11.68 17.85 -1.30
CA GLY A 130 -10.86 18.30 -0.16
C GLY A 130 -9.57 17.52 0.05
N ASN A 131 -9.40 16.36 -0.60
CA ASN A 131 -8.13 15.65 -0.60
C ASN A 131 -7.12 16.31 -1.56
N ILE A 132 -5.86 15.98 -1.40
CA ILE A 132 -4.76 16.44 -2.25
C ILE A 132 -4.19 15.25 -3.00
N LEU A 133 -3.93 15.41 -4.29
CA LEU A 133 -3.21 14.43 -5.10
C LEU A 133 -1.75 14.85 -5.22
N LEU A 134 -0.84 13.95 -4.83
CA LEU A 134 0.59 14.04 -5.11
C LEU A 134 0.98 13.00 -6.15
N ARG A 135 2.03 13.27 -6.92
CA ARG A 135 2.69 12.31 -7.80
C ARG A 135 4.20 12.42 -7.69
N GLY A 136 4.88 11.34 -8.01
CA GLY A 136 6.33 11.29 -8.10
C GLY A 136 6.82 9.99 -8.72
N ILE A 137 8.08 9.96 -9.12
CA ILE A 137 8.71 8.78 -9.71
C ILE A 137 9.33 7.94 -8.59
N PRO A 138 8.93 6.68 -8.42
CA PRO A 138 9.43 5.85 -7.34
C PRO A 138 10.89 5.45 -7.62
N GLN A 139 11.82 5.78 -6.70
CA GLN A 139 13.23 5.46 -6.88
C GLN A 139 13.51 3.95 -6.78
N ALA A 140 12.91 3.28 -5.82
CA ALA A 140 13.08 1.85 -5.60
C ALA A 140 12.35 0.98 -6.65
N MET A 141 11.33 1.52 -7.33
CA MET A 141 10.52 0.85 -8.36
C MET A 141 10.87 1.32 -9.77
N ALA A 142 11.98 2.03 -9.93
CA ALA A 142 12.43 2.50 -11.23
C ALA A 142 12.64 1.32 -12.19
N GLY A 143 11.89 1.33 -13.29
CA GLY A 143 11.86 0.29 -14.31
C GLY A 143 10.45 -0.21 -14.59
N PRO A 144 9.77 -0.96 -13.72
CA PRO A 144 8.40 -1.39 -13.99
C PRO A 144 7.36 -0.28 -13.74
N THR A 145 7.59 0.64 -12.79
CA THR A 145 6.63 1.69 -12.45
C THR A 145 7.17 3.07 -12.82
N ASN A 146 6.45 3.78 -13.68
CA ASN A 146 6.82 5.10 -14.15
C ASN A 146 6.44 6.22 -13.18
N GLU A 147 5.29 6.10 -12.51
CA GLU A 147 4.76 7.12 -11.61
C GLU A 147 3.94 6.47 -10.49
N VAL A 148 4.01 7.05 -9.32
CA VAL A 148 3.11 6.78 -8.19
C VAL A 148 2.29 8.02 -7.91
N GLN A 149 0.97 7.86 -7.77
CA GLN A 149 0.08 8.93 -7.29
C GLN A 149 -0.47 8.55 -5.92
N LEU A 150 -0.54 9.52 -5.03
CA LEU A 150 -1.07 9.39 -3.67
C LEU A 150 -2.22 10.36 -3.47
N GLU A 151 -3.37 9.88 -3.03
CA GLU A 151 -4.46 10.74 -2.57
C GLU A 151 -4.42 10.83 -1.04
N ILE A 152 -4.28 12.06 -0.54
CA ILE A 152 -4.03 12.36 0.87
C ILE A 152 -5.18 13.20 1.42
N THR A 153 -5.72 12.78 2.55
CA THR A 153 -6.78 13.49 3.26
C THR A 153 -6.23 14.71 4.01
N PRO A 154 -7.10 15.64 4.46
CA PRO A 154 -6.70 16.72 5.37
C PRO A 154 -6.14 16.25 6.73
N ALA A 155 -6.30 14.95 7.07
CA ALA A 155 -5.75 14.30 8.25
C ALA A 155 -4.44 13.54 7.95
N ASP A 156 -3.78 13.84 6.84
CA ASP A 156 -2.51 13.28 6.40
C ASP A 156 -2.54 11.75 6.15
N GLN A 157 -3.74 11.18 5.92
CA GLN A 157 -3.94 9.76 5.60
C GLN A 157 -3.87 9.54 4.09
N ILE A 158 -3.15 8.51 3.65
CA ILE A 158 -3.13 8.06 2.25
C ILE A 158 -4.33 7.14 2.03
N VAL A 159 -5.34 7.62 1.34
CA VAL A 159 -6.58 6.85 1.07
C VAL A 159 -6.60 6.19 -0.29
N ARG A 160 -5.67 6.57 -1.17
CA ARG A 160 -5.55 5.99 -2.50
C ARG A 160 -4.10 6.02 -2.96
N ILE A 161 -3.66 4.93 -3.58
CA ILE A 161 -2.36 4.80 -4.24
C ILE A 161 -2.62 4.34 -5.67
N VAL A 162 -2.03 4.98 -6.66
CA VAL A 162 -2.07 4.54 -8.06
C VAL A 162 -0.64 4.34 -8.54
N LEU A 163 -0.37 3.18 -9.09
CA LEU A 163 0.87 2.84 -9.78
C LEU A 163 0.62 2.91 -11.28
N LEU A 164 1.41 3.69 -11.99
CA LEU A 164 1.42 3.74 -13.45
C LEU A 164 2.62 2.94 -13.93
N GLU A 165 2.35 1.82 -14.57
CA GLU A 165 3.39 0.91 -15.06
C GLU A 165 3.99 1.40 -16.40
N ALA A 166 5.19 0.92 -16.71
CA ALA A 166 5.92 1.32 -17.92
C ALA A 166 5.23 0.86 -19.23
N ASP A 167 4.43 -0.20 -19.18
CA ASP A 167 3.63 -0.72 -20.29
C ASP A 167 2.27 -0.02 -20.44
N GLY A 168 1.97 0.94 -19.55
CA GLY A 168 0.70 1.69 -19.52
C GLY A 168 -0.38 1.05 -18.67
N ALA A 169 -0.13 -0.09 -18.04
CA ALA A 169 -1.05 -0.65 -17.05
C ALA A 169 -1.10 0.24 -15.79
N THR A 170 -2.19 0.12 -15.04
CA THR A 170 -2.36 0.82 -13.77
C THR A 170 -2.83 -0.15 -12.69
N THR A 171 -2.25 -0.03 -11.50
CA THR A 171 -2.74 -0.69 -10.28
C THR A 171 -3.16 0.38 -9.28
N GLU A 172 -4.41 0.39 -8.90
CA GLU A 172 -5.00 1.36 -7.98
C GLU A 172 -5.44 0.66 -6.70
N PHE A 173 -4.95 1.14 -5.56
CA PHE A 173 -5.42 0.75 -4.23
C PHE A 173 -6.26 1.87 -3.64
N ARG A 174 -7.44 1.54 -3.15
CA ARG A 174 -8.32 2.41 -2.37
C ARG A 174 -8.50 1.84 -0.98
N PHE A 175 -8.35 2.68 0.03
CA PHE A 175 -8.42 2.28 1.42
C PHE A 175 -9.62 2.96 2.11
N THR A 176 -10.35 2.19 2.90
CA THR A 176 -11.52 2.67 3.66
C THR A 176 -11.55 2.03 5.05
N GLY A 177 -12.40 2.55 5.93
CA GLY A 177 -12.59 1.93 7.24
C GLY A 177 -11.35 1.97 8.14
N TRP A 178 -10.55 3.01 8.05
CA TRP A 178 -9.31 3.19 8.80
C TRP A 178 -9.50 3.05 10.30
N LYS A 179 -8.66 2.20 10.91
CA LYS A 179 -8.55 2.06 12.36
C LYS A 179 -7.08 2.06 12.73
N GLU A 180 -6.65 3.11 13.39
CA GLU A 180 -5.25 3.34 13.77
C GLU A 180 -4.98 2.89 15.20
N ASN A 181 -3.76 2.40 15.45
CA ASN A 181 -3.29 1.97 16.75
C ASN A 181 -4.18 0.93 17.44
N VAL A 182 -4.83 0.07 16.63
CA VAL A 182 -5.64 -1.05 17.13
C VAL A 182 -4.75 -2.11 17.78
N GLU A 183 -5.28 -2.78 18.80
CA GLU A 183 -4.60 -3.93 19.39
C GLU A 183 -4.65 -5.11 18.43
N LEU A 184 -3.47 -5.53 17.95
CA LEU A 184 -3.29 -6.68 17.08
C LEU A 184 -2.38 -7.69 17.76
N SER A 185 -2.86 -8.93 17.90
CA SER A 185 -2.03 -10.03 18.41
C SER A 185 -0.93 -10.39 17.40
N ASP A 186 0.24 -10.76 17.89
CA ASP A 186 1.31 -11.27 17.04
C ASP A 186 0.94 -12.58 16.33
N SER A 187 0.05 -13.36 16.92
CA SER A 187 -0.49 -14.58 16.31
C SER A 187 -1.27 -14.32 15.03
N SER A 188 -1.85 -13.14 14.86
CA SER A 188 -2.55 -12.74 13.63
C SER A 188 -1.63 -12.65 12.41
N PHE A 189 -0.32 -12.57 12.65
CA PHE A 189 0.72 -12.48 11.63
C PHE A 189 1.54 -13.77 11.47
N GLN A 190 1.08 -14.85 12.09
CA GLN A 190 1.66 -16.18 11.90
C GLN A 190 0.86 -16.95 10.87
N PHE A 191 1.54 -17.77 10.08
CA PHE A 191 0.91 -18.62 9.09
C PHE A 191 1.46 -20.03 9.18
N THR A 192 0.55 -20.99 9.25
CA THR A 192 0.87 -22.42 9.17
C THR A 192 0.22 -22.97 7.90
N PRO A 193 1.01 -23.46 6.94
CA PRO A 193 0.46 -24.00 5.71
C PRO A 193 -0.49 -25.17 5.99
N PRO A 194 -1.66 -25.21 5.34
CA PRO A 194 -2.53 -26.39 5.41
C PRO A 194 -1.85 -27.66 4.85
N PRO A 195 -2.24 -28.85 5.28
CA PRO A 195 -1.72 -30.11 4.73
C PRO A 195 -1.94 -30.20 3.20
N GLY A 196 -0.92 -30.69 2.48
CA GLY A 196 -1.01 -30.91 1.03
C GLY A 196 -0.87 -29.65 0.18
N VAL A 197 -0.39 -28.54 0.77
CA VAL A 197 -0.04 -27.33 0.03
C VAL A 197 1.38 -27.47 -0.51
N GLU A 198 1.55 -27.20 -1.79
CA GLU A 198 2.87 -27.15 -2.42
C GLU A 198 3.56 -25.82 -2.05
N THR A 199 4.77 -25.92 -1.50
CA THR A 199 5.56 -24.76 -1.14
C THR A 199 6.63 -24.51 -2.19
N VAL A 200 6.58 -23.34 -2.82
CA VAL A 200 7.61 -22.88 -3.77
C VAL A 200 8.42 -21.78 -3.08
N GLU A 201 9.74 -21.98 -3.01
CA GLU A 201 10.65 -20.92 -2.59
C GLU A 201 11.03 -20.08 -3.80
N GLY A 202 10.90 -18.76 -3.70
CA GLY A 202 11.23 -17.87 -4.81
C GLY A 202 10.58 -16.50 -4.70
N GLU A 203 10.64 -15.77 -5.80
CA GLU A 203 10.00 -14.46 -5.90
C GLU A 203 8.48 -14.59 -5.77
N LEU A 204 7.89 -13.67 -5.04
CA LEU A 204 6.45 -13.49 -4.98
C LEU A 204 6.04 -12.78 -6.28
N GLY A 205 5.86 -13.54 -7.35
CA GLY A 205 5.36 -12.99 -8.61
C GLY A 205 3.93 -12.45 -8.45
N PRO A 206 3.48 -11.61 -9.43
CA PRO A 206 2.16 -11.02 -9.42
C PRO A 206 1.05 -12.03 -9.35
#